data_7f2cbd07d8214b48fd650f65556014c6
#
_entry.id   7f2cbd07d8214b48fd650f65556014c6
#
_cell.length_a   1.000
_cell.length_b   1.000
_cell.length_c   1.000
_cell.angle_alpha   90.00
_cell.angle_beta   90.00
_cell.angle_gamma   90.00
#
_symmetry.space_group_name_H-M   'P 1'
#
loop_
_entity.id
_entity.type
_entity.pdbx_description
1 polymer ?
#
loop_
_entity_poly.entity_id
_entity_poly.type
_entity_poly.pdbx_seq_one_letter_code
_entity_poly.pdbx_strand_id
1 'polypeptide(L)'
;MKICAITMVYRDYWALDQWYTHFSRHLGAGNLIVVAHGADPEIARVCPGASVITIPREDLSNFDNRRGDMLNAFQNGLNQIYDWVIRTDADELICLDPARYRDFADFFTQQDTNALFALGLNLGETASDATLAEGQPVLSARRSALFTGNYSKAWAVRNRVGLKLHGVQLRPARVARFPFVMPRGAYLVHLKYANATELAKSAQHRREVADQPGTGNPGPAWLNPGADARRFFKQLEALPELPWEEAEPRAYAEISVEPVREEQRGVVRARRDTPRIRTRLPDWFSGA
;
A
#
# COMPACT_ATOMS: atom_id res chain seq x y z
N MET A 1 19.32 -0.99 13.46
CA MET A 1 18.54 -1.58 12.36
C MET A 1 18.41 -0.53 11.27
N LYS A 2 18.72 -0.86 10.02
CA LYS A 2 18.58 0.04 8.86
C LYS A 2 17.32 -0.33 8.10
N ILE A 3 16.44 0.64 7.86
CA ILE A 3 15.15 0.45 7.20
C ILE A 3 15.05 1.48 6.09
N CYS A 4 14.57 1.08 4.91
CA CYS A 4 14.22 2.01 3.85
C CYS A 4 12.81 1.75 3.32
N ALA A 5 12.26 2.74 2.62
CA ALA A 5 11.00 2.58 1.90
C ALA A 5 11.19 2.89 0.41
N ILE A 6 10.56 2.06 -0.45
CA ILE A 6 10.58 2.24 -1.90
C ILE A 6 9.15 2.27 -2.44
N THR A 7 8.88 3.22 -3.32
CA THR A 7 7.65 3.31 -4.11
C THR A 7 7.96 3.58 -5.57
N MET A 8 6.96 3.39 -6.43
CA MET A 8 7.01 3.79 -7.84
C MET A 8 5.80 4.66 -8.17
N VAL A 9 6.01 5.77 -8.89
CA VAL A 9 4.98 6.75 -9.16
C VAL A 9 5.03 7.28 -10.59
N TYR A 10 3.85 7.67 -11.10
CA TYR A 10 3.68 8.47 -12.31
C TYR A 10 2.62 9.54 -12.06
N ARG A 11 3.02 10.82 -11.99
CA ARG A 11 2.13 12.00 -11.89
C ARG A 11 1.02 11.93 -10.83
N ASP A 12 1.17 11.13 -9.79
CA ASP A 12 0.26 11.07 -8.63
C ASP A 12 0.92 11.82 -7.46
N TYR A 13 1.07 13.14 -7.64
CA TYR A 13 1.84 13.99 -6.72
C TYR A 13 1.22 14.10 -5.35
N TRP A 14 -0.12 14.14 -5.29
CA TRP A 14 -0.81 14.16 -4.01
C TRP A 14 -0.55 12.89 -3.19
N ALA A 15 -0.70 11.73 -3.79
CA ALA A 15 -0.43 10.47 -3.11
C ALA A 15 1.05 10.36 -2.72
N LEU A 16 1.95 10.78 -3.61
CA LEU A 16 3.38 10.80 -3.33
C LEU A 16 3.74 11.74 -2.18
N ASP A 17 3.12 12.92 -2.08
CA ASP A 17 3.31 13.85 -0.97
C ASP A 17 2.88 13.24 0.36
N GLN A 18 1.73 12.56 0.39
CA GLN A 18 1.26 11.84 1.57
C GLN A 18 2.24 10.73 1.97
N TRP A 19 2.70 9.93 1.00
CA TRP A 19 3.68 8.88 1.20
C TRP A 19 5.01 9.43 1.72
N TYR A 20 5.51 10.48 1.07
CA TYR A 20 6.78 11.11 1.46
C TYR A 20 6.68 11.72 2.87
N THR A 21 5.66 12.50 3.15
CA THR A 21 5.45 13.13 4.47
C THR A 21 5.38 12.07 5.57
N HIS A 22 4.66 10.98 5.34
CA HIS A 22 4.55 9.88 6.29
C HIS A 22 5.90 9.19 6.51
N PHE A 23 6.51 8.64 5.47
CA PHE A 23 7.72 7.83 5.64
C PHE A 23 8.97 8.66 5.94
N SER A 24 9.07 9.92 5.50
CA SER A 24 10.22 10.78 5.86
C SER A 24 10.27 11.10 7.34
N ARG A 25 9.10 11.27 7.96
CA ARG A 25 8.98 11.47 9.41
C ARG A 25 9.48 10.26 10.21
N HIS A 26 9.21 9.05 9.74
CA HIS A 26 9.55 7.82 10.45
C HIS A 26 10.95 7.29 10.14
N LEU A 27 11.43 7.46 8.91
CA LEU A 27 12.66 6.83 8.42
C LEU A 27 13.76 7.84 8.09
N GLY A 28 13.41 9.12 7.95
CA GLY A 28 14.27 10.14 7.36
C GLY A 28 14.28 10.09 5.83
N ALA A 29 14.28 11.26 5.18
CA ALA A 29 14.18 11.39 3.71
C ALA A 29 15.28 10.61 2.96
N GLY A 30 16.50 10.55 3.49
CA GLY A 30 17.63 9.83 2.88
C GLY A 30 17.47 8.31 2.80
N ASN A 31 16.46 7.73 3.49
CA ASN A 31 16.13 6.31 3.43
C ASN A 31 14.90 6.03 2.53
N LEU A 32 14.43 7.05 1.78
CA LEU A 32 13.32 6.91 0.84
C LEU A 32 13.81 6.83 -0.58
N ILE A 33 13.29 5.87 -1.34
CA ILE A 33 13.61 5.64 -2.73
C ILE A 33 12.33 5.76 -3.56
N VAL A 34 12.31 6.71 -4.50
CA VAL A 34 11.19 6.93 -5.41
C VAL A 34 11.60 6.55 -6.82
N VAL A 35 10.92 5.57 -7.40
CA VAL A 35 11.09 5.22 -8.81
C VAL A 35 10.13 6.05 -9.65
N ALA A 36 10.66 7.05 -10.34
CA ALA A 36 9.93 7.91 -11.26
C ALA A 36 9.72 7.19 -12.60
N HIS A 37 8.47 6.92 -12.96
CA HIS A 37 8.12 6.31 -14.24
C HIS A 37 7.99 7.36 -15.32
N GLY A 38 9.09 7.69 -15.96
CA GLY A 38 9.29 8.82 -16.84
C GLY A 38 10.05 9.96 -16.16
N ALA A 39 10.74 10.77 -16.96
CA ALA A 39 11.44 11.96 -16.47
C ALA A 39 10.44 13.02 -16.00
N ASP A 40 10.49 13.36 -14.72
CA ASP A 40 9.57 14.29 -14.10
C ASP A 40 10.24 15.01 -12.92
N PRO A 41 10.66 16.29 -13.11
CA PRO A 41 11.33 17.07 -12.09
C PRO A 41 10.44 17.38 -10.86
N GLU A 42 9.11 17.31 -11.03
CA GLU A 42 8.15 17.56 -9.96
C GLU A 42 8.31 16.54 -8.82
N ILE A 43 8.64 15.28 -9.15
CA ILE A 43 8.84 14.22 -8.16
C ILE A 43 9.94 14.59 -7.16
N ALA A 44 11.05 15.15 -7.64
CA ALA A 44 12.14 15.58 -6.76
C ALA A 44 11.74 16.78 -5.87
N ARG A 45 10.82 17.63 -6.35
CA ARG A 45 10.29 18.75 -5.54
C ARG A 45 9.33 18.26 -4.46
N VAL A 46 8.52 17.26 -4.75
CA VAL A 46 7.59 16.65 -3.77
C VAL A 46 8.36 15.85 -2.71
N CYS A 47 9.50 15.26 -3.08
CA CYS A 47 10.27 14.37 -2.19
C CYS A 47 11.70 14.91 -1.93
N PRO A 48 11.87 16.09 -1.31
CA PRO A 48 13.20 16.66 -1.10
C PRO A 48 14.07 15.76 -0.21
N GLY A 49 15.29 15.46 -0.68
CA GLY A 49 16.24 14.61 0.04
C GLY A 49 16.02 13.10 -0.12
N ALA A 50 14.96 12.66 -0.79
CA ALA A 50 14.81 11.25 -1.19
C ALA A 50 15.66 10.93 -2.42
N SER A 51 16.02 9.64 -2.58
CA SER A 51 16.66 9.16 -3.81
C SER A 51 15.62 8.96 -4.90
N VAL A 52 15.74 9.68 -6.02
CA VAL A 52 14.84 9.53 -7.17
C VAL A 52 15.55 8.79 -8.30
N ILE A 53 14.99 7.66 -8.72
CA ILE A 53 15.49 6.84 -9.82
C ILE A 53 14.51 6.97 -10.98
N THR A 54 14.93 7.61 -12.07
CA THR A 54 14.08 7.75 -13.27
C THR A 54 14.23 6.53 -14.17
N ILE A 55 13.12 5.95 -14.60
CA ILE A 55 13.05 4.89 -15.61
C ILE A 55 12.21 5.34 -16.82
N PRO A 56 12.47 4.81 -18.03
CA PRO A 56 11.65 5.12 -19.21
C PRO A 56 10.19 4.70 -19.05
N ARG A 57 9.27 5.46 -19.69
CA ARG A 57 7.83 5.18 -19.77
C ARG A 57 7.36 4.98 -21.22
N GLU A 58 8.09 4.25 -22.00
CA GLU A 58 7.81 4.08 -23.44
C GLU A 58 6.88 2.89 -23.72
N ASP A 59 6.98 1.83 -22.91
CA ASP A 59 6.21 0.61 -23.09
C ASP A 59 5.50 0.21 -21.80
N LEU A 60 4.16 0.22 -21.84
CA LEU A 60 3.26 -0.11 -20.73
C LEU A 60 2.66 -1.52 -20.86
N SER A 61 3.05 -2.31 -21.85
CA SER A 61 2.59 -3.69 -22.00
C SER A 61 3.04 -4.55 -20.81
N ASN A 62 2.18 -5.49 -20.37
CA ASN A 62 2.43 -6.34 -19.20
C ASN A 62 2.85 -5.57 -17.94
N PHE A 63 2.30 -4.39 -17.73
CA PHE A 63 2.76 -3.38 -16.79
C PHE A 63 2.99 -3.92 -15.37
N ASP A 64 1.99 -4.60 -14.80
CA ASP A 64 2.09 -5.09 -13.40
C ASP A 64 3.19 -6.13 -13.21
N ASN A 65 3.39 -7.02 -14.19
CA ASN A 65 4.46 -8.01 -14.11
C ASN A 65 5.83 -7.33 -14.22
N ARG A 66 6.04 -6.49 -15.24
CA ARG A 66 7.32 -5.79 -15.47
C ARG A 66 7.67 -4.88 -14.31
N ARG A 67 6.69 -4.12 -13.82
CA ARG A 67 6.84 -3.28 -12.63
C ARG A 67 7.21 -4.11 -11.40
N GLY A 68 6.50 -5.22 -11.18
CA GLY A 68 6.73 -6.10 -10.06
C GLY A 68 8.13 -6.71 -10.06
N ASP A 69 8.60 -7.21 -11.21
CA ASP A 69 9.91 -7.83 -11.36
C ASP A 69 11.04 -6.80 -11.21
N MET A 70 10.88 -5.61 -11.79
CA MET A 70 11.83 -4.50 -11.64
C MET A 70 11.94 -4.03 -10.18
N LEU A 71 10.81 -3.81 -9.51
CA LEU A 71 10.81 -3.40 -8.11
C LEU A 71 11.38 -4.49 -7.19
N ASN A 72 11.21 -5.79 -7.53
CA ASN A 72 11.89 -6.87 -6.84
C ASN A 72 13.42 -6.82 -7.03
N ALA A 73 13.91 -6.43 -8.20
CA ALA A 73 15.34 -6.26 -8.44
C ALA A 73 15.93 -5.11 -7.62
N PHE A 74 15.27 -3.94 -7.59
CA PHE A 74 15.66 -2.82 -6.72
C PHE A 74 15.64 -3.21 -5.24
N GLN A 75 14.55 -3.82 -4.79
CA GLN A 75 14.40 -4.29 -3.42
C GLN A 75 15.51 -5.28 -3.01
N ASN A 76 15.88 -6.21 -3.91
CA ASN A 76 16.98 -7.16 -3.67
C ASN A 76 18.34 -6.46 -3.55
N GLY A 77 18.57 -5.39 -4.31
CA GLY A 77 19.74 -4.53 -4.18
C GLY A 77 19.76 -3.80 -2.83
N LEU A 78 18.64 -3.21 -2.45
CA LEU A 78 18.49 -2.50 -1.18
C LEU A 78 18.69 -3.42 0.03
N ASN A 79 18.26 -4.68 -0.03
CA ASN A 79 18.50 -5.69 1.00
C ASN A 79 20.00 -6.06 1.22
N GLN A 80 20.94 -5.53 0.41
CA GLN A 80 22.38 -5.64 0.69
C GLN A 80 22.84 -4.61 1.74
N ILE A 81 22.05 -3.54 1.95
CA ILE A 81 22.41 -2.37 2.77
C ILE A 81 21.44 -2.22 3.95
N TYR A 82 20.16 -2.51 3.72
CA TYR A 82 19.09 -2.37 4.67
C TYR A 82 18.64 -3.72 5.22
N ASP A 83 18.37 -3.78 6.51
CA ASP A 83 17.84 -4.96 7.20
C ASP A 83 16.41 -5.26 6.75
N TRP A 84 15.60 -4.21 6.53
CA TRP A 84 14.24 -4.29 6.03
C TRP A 84 14.00 -3.28 4.92
N VAL A 85 13.25 -3.72 3.91
CA VAL A 85 12.76 -2.88 2.82
C VAL A 85 11.23 -2.84 2.88
N ILE A 86 10.69 -1.65 3.13
CA ILE A 86 9.27 -1.35 2.99
C ILE A 86 8.99 -1.07 1.51
N ARG A 87 7.99 -1.74 0.94
CA ARG A 87 7.55 -1.48 -0.44
C ARG A 87 6.04 -1.34 -0.49
N THR A 88 5.57 -0.14 -0.77
CA THR A 88 4.16 0.22 -0.91
C THR A 88 3.94 0.99 -2.21
N ASP A 89 2.70 1.06 -2.66
CA ASP A 89 2.32 2.01 -3.69
C ASP A 89 2.30 3.43 -3.10
N ALA A 90 2.40 4.48 -3.92
CA ALA A 90 2.45 5.85 -3.44
C ALA A 90 1.17 6.28 -2.68
N ASP A 91 0.05 5.60 -2.96
CA ASP A 91 -1.22 5.79 -2.28
C ASP A 91 -1.45 4.82 -1.09
N GLU A 92 -0.36 4.32 -0.46
CA GLU A 92 -0.43 3.38 0.66
C GLU A 92 0.50 3.78 1.80
N LEU A 93 -0.06 3.93 2.98
CA LEU A 93 0.67 4.24 4.21
C LEU A 93 0.63 3.05 5.17
N ILE A 94 1.74 2.80 5.86
CA ILE A 94 1.79 1.81 6.94
C ILE A 94 1.73 2.52 8.28
N CYS A 95 0.64 2.29 9.00
CA CYS A 95 0.41 2.85 10.32
C CYS A 95 0.61 1.79 11.39
N LEU A 96 1.39 2.10 12.40
CA LEU A 96 1.64 1.25 13.56
C LEU A 96 0.87 1.75 14.77
N ASP A 97 0.21 0.86 15.49
CA ASP A 97 -0.49 1.17 16.74
C ASP A 97 0.53 1.60 17.81
N PRO A 98 0.49 2.88 18.26
CA PRO A 98 1.45 3.40 19.23
C PRO A 98 1.35 2.77 20.61
N ALA A 99 0.25 2.08 20.93
CA ALA A 99 0.13 1.31 22.15
C ALA A 99 0.94 -0.01 22.11
N ARG A 100 1.37 -0.43 20.91
CA ARG A 100 2.12 -1.67 20.70
C ARG A 100 3.56 -1.43 20.27
N TYR A 101 3.79 -0.42 19.45
CA TYR A 101 5.08 -0.17 18.80
C TYR A 101 5.44 1.31 18.88
N ARG A 102 6.65 1.62 19.32
CA ARG A 102 7.15 3.00 19.41
C ARG A 102 7.44 3.58 18.03
N ASP A 103 8.00 2.75 17.16
CA ASP A 103 8.44 3.10 15.82
C ASP A 103 8.65 1.84 14.96
N PHE A 104 9.02 2.01 13.69
CA PHE A 104 9.31 0.89 12.78
C PHE A 104 10.48 0.02 13.25
N ALA A 105 11.49 0.57 13.90
CA ALA A 105 12.62 -0.20 14.40
C ALA A 105 12.19 -1.13 15.54
N ASP A 106 11.39 -0.62 16.47
CA ASP A 106 10.79 -1.41 17.54
C ASP A 106 9.88 -2.50 16.99
N PHE A 107 9.02 -2.16 16.03
CA PHE A 107 8.17 -3.13 15.33
C PHE A 107 8.97 -4.26 14.69
N PHE A 108 9.99 -3.95 13.89
CA PHE A 108 10.77 -4.96 13.18
C PHE A 108 11.66 -5.81 14.07
N THR A 109 12.10 -5.32 15.23
CA THR A 109 12.88 -6.13 16.20
C THR A 109 12.05 -7.27 16.78
N GLN A 110 10.74 -7.14 16.81
CA GLN A 110 9.81 -8.14 17.33
C GLN A 110 9.43 -9.21 16.29
N GLN A 111 9.94 -9.09 15.04
CA GLN A 111 9.52 -9.97 13.95
C GLN A 111 10.57 -11.03 13.60
N ASP A 112 10.18 -12.30 13.68
CA ASP A 112 11.00 -13.44 13.23
C ASP A 112 10.44 -14.05 11.93
N THR A 113 10.45 -13.24 10.87
CA THR A 113 10.01 -13.65 9.53
C THR A 113 10.75 -12.85 8.46
N ASN A 114 10.64 -13.28 7.20
CA ASN A 114 11.24 -12.59 6.05
C ASN A 114 10.26 -11.72 5.26
N ALA A 115 8.98 -11.78 5.59
CA ALA A 115 7.95 -10.93 4.99
C ALA A 115 6.81 -10.68 5.97
N LEU A 116 6.25 -9.48 5.93
CA LEU A 116 5.16 -9.03 6.81
C LEU A 116 3.99 -8.55 5.99
N PHE A 117 2.80 -8.93 6.44
CA PHE A 117 1.52 -8.45 5.94
C PHE A 117 0.94 -7.43 6.92
N ALA A 118 0.10 -6.54 6.43
CA ALA A 118 -0.65 -5.61 7.25
C ALA A 118 -2.15 -5.78 7.01
N LEU A 119 -2.97 -5.48 8.00
CA LEU A 119 -4.42 -5.43 7.84
C LEU A 119 -4.81 -4.21 7.01
N GLY A 120 -5.46 -4.44 5.87
CA GLY A 120 -5.75 -3.41 4.88
C GLY A 120 -7.03 -2.63 5.15
N LEU A 121 -6.96 -1.33 4.92
CA LEU A 121 -8.05 -0.38 5.03
C LEU A 121 -8.12 0.49 3.77
N ASN A 122 -9.30 0.64 3.17
CA ASN A 122 -9.57 1.69 2.20
C ASN A 122 -10.12 2.92 2.93
N LEU A 123 -9.35 4.00 2.97
CA LEU A 123 -9.78 5.28 3.53
C LEU A 123 -10.67 6.00 2.53
N GLY A 124 -11.80 6.53 2.97
CA GLY A 124 -12.78 7.19 2.11
C GLY A 124 -13.09 8.60 2.55
N GLU A 125 -13.27 9.49 1.57
CA GLU A 125 -13.87 10.81 1.75
C GLU A 125 -15.40 10.66 1.87
N THR A 126 -16.00 11.29 2.85
CA THR A 126 -17.46 11.33 3.03
C THR A 126 -18.02 12.70 2.64
N ALA A 127 -19.33 12.78 2.42
CA ALA A 127 -19.99 14.06 2.08
C ALA A 127 -19.86 15.14 3.19
N SER A 128 -19.58 14.74 4.41
CA SER A 128 -19.37 15.65 5.55
C SER A 128 -17.94 16.11 5.73
N ASP A 129 -16.99 15.50 4.99
CA ASP A 129 -15.58 15.88 5.12
C ASP A 129 -15.28 17.18 4.38
N ALA A 130 -14.50 18.05 5.02
CA ALA A 130 -14.00 19.24 4.36
C ALA A 130 -13.00 18.90 3.25
N THR A 131 -12.88 19.78 2.26
CA THR A 131 -11.82 19.69 1.24
C THR A 131 -10.45 19.71 1.92
N LEU A 132 -9.56 18.81 1.51
CA LEU A 132 -8.18 18.79 2.00
C LEU A 132 -7.44 20.03 1.51
N ALA A 133 -6.74 20.73 2.43
CA ALA A 133 -5.81 21.78 2.05
C ALA A 133 -4.55 21.18 1.40
N GLU A 134 -3.84 21.98 0.61
CA GLU A 134 -2.54 21.59 0.05
C GLU A 134 -1.55 21.22 1.17
N GLY A 135 -0.85 20.09 1.03
CA GLY A 135 0.09 19.58 2.03
C GLY A 135 -0.55 19.07 3.33
N GLN A 136 -1.88 19.09 3.44
CA GLN A 136 -2.53 18.56 4.64
C GLN A 136 -2.41 17.03 4.72
N PRO A 137 -1.88 16.48 5.83
CA PRO A 137 -1.84 15.04 6.03
C PRO A 137 -3.25 14.44 6.02
N VAL A 138 -3.48 13.47 5.13
CA VAL A 138 -4.80 12.88 4.91
C VAL A 138 -5.38 12.23 6.17
N LEU A 139 -4.55 11.59 6.98
CA LEU A 139 -4.95 10.93 8.22
C LEU A 139 -5.34 11.90 9.34
N SER A 140 -5.05 13.21 9.20
CA SER A 140 -5.55 14.23 10.11
C SER A 140 -7.01 14.63 9.84
N ALA A 141 -7.51 14.37 8.61
CA ALA A 141 -8.81 14.86 8.17
C ALA A 141 -9.79 13.75 7.76
N ARG A 142 -9.31 12.61 7.28
CA ARG A 142 -10.13 11.47 6.85
C ARG A 142 -10.14 10.38 7.90
N ARG A 143 -11.32 9.89 8.24
CA ARG A 143 -11.50 8.91 9.31
C ARG A 143 -12.34 7.71 8.90
N SER A 144 -13.25 7.85 7.93
CA SER A 144 -14.12 6.75 7.51
C SER A 144 -13.33 5.74 6.67
N ALA A 145 -13.36 4.47 7.07
CA ALA A 145 -12.62 3.41 6.40
C ALA A 145 -13.40 2.11 6.28
N LEU A 146 -13.09 1.34 5.24
CA LEU A 146 -13.57 -0.04 5.03
C LEU A 146 -12.39 -0.99 5.11
N PHE A 147 -12.49 -2.04 5.92
CA PHE A 147 -11.51 -3.13 5.88
C PHE A 147 -11.55 -3.88 4.55
N THR A 148 -10.40 -4.32 4.08
CA THR A 148 -10.27 -4.97 2.77
C THR A 148 -9.18 -6.03 2.74
N GLY A 149 -9.54 -7.26 2.38
CA GLY A 149 -8.57 -8.33 2.16
C GLY A 149 -7.66 -8.07 0.96
N ASN A 150 -8.13 -7.35 -0.07
CA ASN A 150 -7.31 -7.05 -1.25
C ASN A 150 -6.09 -6.17 -0.93
N TYR A 151 -6.21 -5.25 0.02
CA TYR A 151 -5.11 -4.41 0.49
C TYR A 151 -4.47 -4.91 1.80
N SER A 152 -4.92 -6.05 2.32
CA SER A 152 -4.21 -6.75 3.38
C SER A 152 -3.03 -7.52 2.78
N LYS A 153 -2.03 -6.78 2.33
CA LYS A 153 -0.95 -7.28 1.48
C LYS A 153 0.41 -7.30 2.18
N ALA A 154 1.36 -8.04 1.59
CA ALA A 154 2.75 -7.98 2.01
C ALA A 154 3.35 -6.62 1.66
N TRP A 155 4.03 -5.99 2.63
CA TRP A 155 4.53 -4.62 2.51
C TRP A 155 5.99 -4.45 2.94
N ALA A 156 6.51 -5.34 3.77
CA ALA A 156 7.90 -5.29 4.23
C ALA A 156 8.56 -6.65 4.07
N VAL A 157 9.80 -6.64 3.60
CA VAL A 157 10.57 -7.85 3.33
C VAL A 157 12.03 -7.70 3.70
N ARG A 158 12.66 -8.85 4.01
CA ARG A 158 14.10 -9.00 4.16
C ARG A 158 14.58 -10.27 3.44
N ASN A 159 15.91 -10.47 3.36
CA ASN A 159 16.50 -11.70 2.83
C ASN A 159 16.04 -12.07 1.40
N ARG A 160 15.87 -11.08 0.53
CA ARG A 160 15.55 -11.25 -0.90
C ARG A 160 14.22 -11.97 -1.17
N VAL A 161 13.24 -11.82 -0.30
CA VAL A 161 11.87 -12.25 -0.59
C VAL A 161 11.23 -11.27 -1.55
N GLY A 162 10.74 -11.74 -2.70
CA GLY A 162 10.04 -10.89 -3.66
C GLY A 162 8.59 -10.61 -3.25
N LEU A 163 7.99 -9.57 -3.85
CA LEU A 163 6.56 -9.26 -3.71
C LEU A 163 5.86 -9.41 -5.07
N LYS A 164 4.67 -10.01 -5.08
CA LYS A 164 3.85 -10.22 -6.29
C LYS A 164 2.38 -10.38 -5.91
N LEU A 165 1.49 -9.80 -6.71
CA LEU A 165 0.03 -9.99 -6.59
C LEU A 165 -0.52 -9.74 -5.17
N HIS A 166 -0.04 -8.69 -4.51
CA HIS A 166 -0.35 -8.34 -3.11
C HIS A 166 0.18 -9.33 -2.06
N GLY A 167 1.01 -10.27 -2.47
CA GLY A 167 1.62 -11.27 -1.61
C GLY A 167 3.13 -11.34 -1.76
N VAL A 168 3.71 -12.40 -1.23
CA VAL A 168 5.13 -12.73 -1.40
C VAL A 168 5.32 -13.65 -2.59
N GLN A 169 6.43 -13.43 -3.33
CA GLN A 169 6.86 -14.26 -4.43
C GLN A 169 7.93 -15.26 -3.98
N LEU A 170 7.69 -16.53 -4.23
CA LEU A 170 8.52 -17.64 -3.78
C LEU A 170 8.75 -18.65 -4.89
N ARG A 171 9.74 -19.50 -4.73
CA ARG A 171 9.82 -20.75 -5.51
C ARG A 171 8.64 -21.66 -5.15
N PRO A 172 7.98 -22.36 -6.09
CA PRO A 172 6.81 -23.19 -5.84
C PRO A 172 6.95 -24.12 -4.63
N ALA A 173 8.05 -24.83 -4.50
CA ALA A 173 8.31 -25.76 -3.41
C ALA A 173 8.36 -25.13 -2.00
N ARG A 174 8.44 -23.79 -1.90
CA ARG A 174 8.47 -23.08 -0.61
C ARG A 174 7.09 -22.53 -0.19
N VAL A 175 6.13 -22.47 -1.11
CA VAL A 175 4.83 -21.80 -0.90
C VAL A 175 4.05 -22.45 0.25
N ALA A 176 3.97 -23.78 0.29
CA ALA A 176 3.21 -24.51 1.31
C ALA A 176 3.66 -24.20 2.75
N ARG A 177 4.97 -24.00 2.95
CA ARG A 177 5.60 -23.84 4.28
C ARG A 177 6.00 -22.42 4.62
N PHE A 178 5.82 -21.47 3.71
CA PHE A 178 6.23 -20.09 3.99
C PHE A 178 5.32 -19.47 5.08
N PRO A 179 5.88 -18.85 6.13
CA PRO A 179 5.08 -18.26 7.20
C PRO A 179 4.25 -17.09 6.65
N PHE A 180 2.96 -17.08 6.97
CA PHE A 180 2.09 -15.92 6.76
C PHE A 180 1.97 -15.17 8.08
N VAL A 181 2.59 -14.00 8.15
CA VAL A 181 2.65 -13.22 9.38
C VAL A 181 2.02 -11.85 9.13
N MET A 182 0.90 -11.61 9.81
CA MET A 182 0.17 -10.33 9.85
C MET A 182 0.10 -9.89 11.31
N PRO A 183 1.09 -9.11 11.80
CA PRO A 183 1.11 -8.67 13.19
C PRO A 183 -0.07 -7.76 13.52
N ARG A 184 -0.69 -7.94 14.68
CA ARG A 184 -1.69 -6.99 15.17
C ARG A 184 -1.06 -5.62 15.39
N GLY A 185 -1.81 -4.56 15.08
CA GLY A 185 -1.33 -3.19 15.23
C GLY A 185 -0.48 -2.71 14.06
N ALA A 186 -0.42 -3.47 12.94
CA ALA A 186 0.16 -3.01 11.68
C ALA A 186 -0.94 -2.91 10.63
N TYR A 187 -1.17 -1.70 10.12
CA TYR A 187 -2.26 -1.40 9.18
C TYR A 187 -1.72 -0.80 7.90
N LEU A 188 -2.24 -1.25 6.76
CA LEU A 188 -2.03 -0.61 5.47
C LEU A 188 -3.25 0.25 5.15
N VAL A 189 -3.07 1.57 5.12
CA VAL A 189 -4.11 2.53 4.78
C VAL A 189 -3.96 2.92 3.32
N HIS A 190 -4.92 2.50 2.49
CA HIS A 190 -4.95 2.79 1.06
C HIS A 190 -5.77 4.07 0.81
N LEU A 191 -5.17 5.04 0.14
CA LEU A 191 -5.65 6.42 0.02
C LEU A 191 -6.49 6.69 -1.23
N LYS A 192 -6.66 5.73 -2.12
CA LYS A 192 -7.32 5.89 -3.44
C LYS A 192 -8.64 6.67 -3.38
N TYR A 193 -9.43 6.47 -2.33
CA TYR A 193 -10.76 7.07 -2.19
C TYR A 193 -10.80 8.20 -1.16
N ALA A 194 -9.67 8.59 -0.60
CA ALA A 194 -9.58 9.60 0.44
C ALA A 194 -9.62 11.05 -0.08
N ASN A 195 -9.46 11.21 -1.41
CA ASN A 195 -9.56 12.50 -2.08
C ASN A 195 -10.22 12.30 -3.46
N ALA A 196 -11.49 12.67 -3.57
CA ALA A 196 -12.29 12.47 -4.78
C ALA A 196 -11.74 13.25 -5.98
N THR A 197 -11.16 14.43 -5.75
CA THR A 197 -10.55 15.27 -6.80
C THR A 197 -9.31 14.58 -7.38
N GLU A 198 -8.42 14.08 -6.55
CA GLU A 198 -7.20 13.39 -7.00
C GLU A 198 -7.53 12.03 -7.63
N LEU A 199 -8.54 11.33 -7.10
CA LEU A 199 -9.06 10.12 -7.73
C LEU A 199 -9.52 10.37 -9.18
N ALA A 200 -10.22 11.47 -9.43
CA ALA A 200 -10.66 11.84 -10.79
C ALA A 200 -9.49 12.16 -11.72
N LYS A 201 -8.47 12.89 -11.23
CA LYS A 201 -7.25 13.22 -12.00
C LYS A 201 -6.46 11.95 -12.39
N SER A 202 -6.31 11.00 -11.48
CA SER A 202 -5.57 9.76 -11.73
C SER A 202 -6.31 8.76 -12.62
N ALA A 203 -7.62 8.94 -12.84
CA ALA A 203 -8.45 8.00 -13.59
C ALA A 203 -8.01 7.82 -15.06
N GLN A 204 -7.54 8.88 -15.71
CA GLN A 204 -7.08 8.82 -17.11
C GLN A 204 -5.81 7.97 -17.21
N HIS A 205 -4.81 8.23 -16.37
CA HIS A 205 -3.54 7.49 -16.38
C HIS A 205 -3.74 6.00 -16.07
N ARG A 206 -4.67 5.67 -15.18
CA ARG A 206 -5.01 4.29 -14.86
C ARG A 206 -5.60 3.57 -16.07
N ARG A 207 -6.49 4.21 -16.82
CA ARG A 207 -7.04 3.65 -18.06
C ARG A 207 -5.97 3.45 -19.13
N GLU A 208 -5.09 4.43 -19.34
CA GLU A 208 -3.99 4.35 -20.31
C GLU A 208 -3.10 3.11 -20.08
N VAL A 209 -2.85 2.76 -18.83
CA VAL A 209 -2.08 1.55 -18.48
C VAL A 209 -2.90 0.29 -18.66
N ALA A 210 -4.17 0.29 -18.25
CA ALA A 210 -5.02 -0.89 -18.28
C ALA A 210 -5.44 -1.31 -19.69
N ASP A 211 -5.50 -0.36 -20.64
CA ASP A 211 -5.85 -0.58 -22.05
C ASP A 211 -4.67 -1.14 -22.88
N GLN A 212 -3.47 -1.28 -22.30
CA GLN A 212 -2.32 -1.81 -23.02
C GLN A 212 -2.42 -3.33 -23.27
N PRO A 213 -1.82 -3.83 -24.37
CA PRO A 213 -1.81 -5.26 -24.67
C PRO A 213 -0.97 -6.05 -23.64
N GLY A 214 -1.34 -7.32 -23.44
CA GLY A 214 -0.59 -8.26 -22.62
C GLY A 214 -1.39 -8.85 -21.46
N THR A 215 -0.82 -9.80 -20.77
CA THR A 215 -1.48 -10.63 -19.75
C THR A 215 -1.22 -10.19 -18.30
N GLY A 216 -0.41 -9.21 -18.07
CA GLY A 216 -0.02 -8.72 -16.75
C GLY A 216 -0.44 -7.28 -16.51
N ASN A 217 -1.62 -6.90 -16.98
CA ASN A 217 -2.15 -5.55 -16.82
C ASN A 217 -2.98 -5.42 -15.54
N PRO A 218 -3.15 -4.17 -15.04
CA PRO A 218 -4.02 -3.90 -13.91
C PRO A 218 -5.46 -4.39 -14.15
N GLY A 219 -6.14 -4.74 -13.05
CA GLY A 219 -7.49 -5.31 -13.10
C GLY A 219 -8.59 -4.32 -13.49
N PRO A 220 -9.86 -4.79 -13.53
CA PRO A 220 -11.03 -4.03 -14.01
C PRO A 220 -11.26 -2.68 -13.34
N ALA A 221 -10.78 -2.47 -12.11
CA ALA A 221 -10.89 -1.20 -11.39
C ALA A 221 -10.10 -0.06 -12.07
N TRP A 222 -9.09 -0.39 -12.87
CA TRP A 222 -8.33 0.59 -13.66
C TRP A 222 -8.99 0.86 -15.01
N LEU A 223 -9.63 -0.16 -15.61
CA LEU A 223 -10.39 0.00 -16.85
C LEU A 223 -11.62 0.89 -16.66
N ASN A 224 -12.31 0.74 -15.53
CA ASN A 224 -13.51 1.51 -15.23
C ASN A 224 -13.43 2.18 -13.83
N PRO A 225 -12.53 3.15 -13.65
CA PRO A 225 -12.29 3.77 -12.36
C PRO A 225 -13.51 4.51 -11.81
N GLY A 226 -14.39 5.05 -12.66
CA GLY A 226 -15.63 5.69 -12.23
C GLY A 226 -16.66 4.72 -11.66
N ALA A 227 -16.80 3.52 -12.23
CA ALA A 227 -17.68 2.48 -11.67
C ALA A 227 -17.13 1.94 -10.34
N ASP A 228 -15.82 1.77 -10.27
CA ASP A 228 -15.14 1.33 -9.05
C ASP A 228 -15.33 2.34 -7.91
N ALA A 229 -15.12 3.62 -8.17
CA ALA A 229 -15.35 4.71 -7.21
C ALA A 229 -16.82 4.75 -6.72
N ARG A 230 -17.79 4.73 -7.64
CA ARG A 230 -19.23 4.71 -7.25
C ARG A 230 -19.59 3.52 -6.38
N ARG A 231 -19.06 2.34 -6.68
CA ARG A 231 -19.28 1.13 -5.88
C ARG A 231 -18.70 1.30 -4.48
N PHE A 232 -17.50 1.83 -4.36
CA PHE A 232 -16.86 2.07 -3.07
C PHE A 232 -17.65 3.06 -2.22
N PHE A 233 -17.98 4.25 -2.75
CA PHE A 233 -18.69 5.27 -2.00
C PHE A 233 -20.09 4.82 -1.60
N LYS A 234 -20.82 4.14 -2.49
CA LYS A 234 -22.11 3.52 -2.15
C LYS A 234 -21.99 2.52 -0.99
N GLN A 235 -20.92 1.72 -0.97
CA GLN A 235 -20.67 0.77 0.11
C GLN A 235 -20.31 1.49 1.42
N LEU A 236 -19.47 2.52 1.35
CA LEU A 236 -19.06 3.32 2.50
C LEU A 236 -20.29 3.98 3.17
N GLU A 237 -21.21 4.49 2.39
CA GLU A 237 -22.44 5.12 2.89
C GLU A 237 -23.45 4.11 3.44
N ALA A 238 -23.60 2.96 2.78
CA ALA A 238 -24.64 1.97 3.11
C ALA A 238 -24.31 1.12 4.35
N LEU A 239 -23.05 0.96 4.71
CA LEU A 239 -22.66 0.13 5.85
C LEU A 239 -22.76 0.91 7.16
N PRO A 240 -23.29 0.28 8.22
CA PRO A 240 -23.25 0.87 9.56
C PRO A 240 -21.79 1.02 10.02
N GLU A 241 -21.50 2.13 10.67
CA GLU A 241 -20.19 2.38 11.27
C GLU A 241 -20.09 1.61 12.60
N LEU A 242 -19.09 0.77 12.73
CA LEU A 242 -18.77 0.08 13.97
C LEU A 242 -17.64 0.80 14.70
N PRO A 243 -17.65 0.84 16.03
CA PRO A 243 -16.48 1.28 16.81
C PRO A 243 -15.23 0.49 16.42
N TRP A 244 -14.08 1.14 16.45
CA TRP A 244 -12.79 0.52 16.10
C TRP A 244 -12.51 -0.75 16.89
N GLU A 245 -12.80 -0.72 18.19
CA GLU A 245 -12.58 -1.80 19.16
C GLU A 245 -13.40 -3.07 18.84
N GLU A 246 -14.48 -2.93 18.06
CA GLU A 246 -15.28 -4.05 17.56
C GLU A 246 -14.90 -4.42 16.13
N ALA A 247 -14.66 -3.42 15.29
CA ALA A 247 -14.44 -3.56 13.86
C ALA A 247 -13.08 -4.22 13.54
N GLU A 248 -12.00 -3.75 14.19
CA GLU A 248 -10.64 -4.27 13.96
C GLU A 248 -10.50 -5.76 14.32
N PRO A 249 -10.91 -6.22 15.52
CA PRO A 249 -10.78 -7.64 15.86
C PRO A 249 -11.57 -8.57 14.92
N ARG A 250 -12.75 -8.12 14.47
CA ARG A 250 -13.55 -8.88 13.50
C ARG A 250 -12.86 -8.97 12.14
N ALA A 251 -12.42 -7.84 11.60
CA ALA A 251 -11.72 -7.81 10.32
C ALA A 251 -10.41 -8.61 10.38
N TYR A 252 -9.67 -8.48 11.47
CA TYR A 252 -8.45 -9.23 11.67
C TYR A 252 -8.71 -10.74 11.72
N ALA A 253 -9.73 -11.20 12.46
CA ALA A 253 -10.09 -12.61 12.56
C ALA A 253 -10.49 -13.22 11.20
N GLU A 254 -11.11 -12.42 10.31
CA GLU A 254 -11.50 -12.88 8.97
C GLU A 254 -10.33 -12.91 7.98
N ILE A 255 -9.40 -11.94 8.05
CA ILE A 255 -8.39 -11.71 7.00
C ILE A 255 -7.05 -12.36 7.34
N SER A 256 -6.66 -12.39 8.63
CA SER A 256 -5.33 -12.85 9.05
C SER A 256 -5.16 -14.37 9.09
N VAL A 257 -6.22 -15.11 8.85
CA VAL A 257 -6.25 -16.57 8.86
C VAL A 257 -6.33 -17.14 7.44
N GLU A 258 -5.91 -18.40 7.28
CA GLU A 258 -6.05 -19.17 6.03
C GLU A 258 -5.56 -18.42 4.78
N PRO A 259 -4.27 -18.08 4.69
CA PRO A 259 -3.73 -17.41 3.52
C PRO A 259 -3.93 -18.24 2.26
N VAL A 260 -4.14 -17.56 1.14
CA VAL A 260 -4.16 -18.20 -0.17
C VAL A 260 -2.73 -18.56 -0.58
N ARG A 261 -2.52 -19.83 -0.91
CA ARG A 261 -1.23 -20.39 -1.34
C ARG A 261 -1.35 -20.89 -2.78
N GLU A 262 -0.83 -20.12 -3.72
CA GLU A 262 -0.86 -20.45 -5.15
C GLU A 262 0.48 -21.07 -5.56
N GLU A 263 0.65 -22.38 -5.35
CA GLU A 263 1.92 -23.08 -5.58
C GLU A 263 2.44 -22.91 -7.01
N GLN A 264 1.58 -23.08 -8.02
CA GLN A 264 1.96 -22.92 -9.43
C GLN A 264 2.46 -21.51 -9.76
N ARG A 265 1.93 -20.48 -9.09
CA ARG A 265 2.35 -19.09 -9.27
C ARG A 265 3.48 -18.68 -8.34
N GLY A 266 3.82 -19.51 -7.36
CA GLY A 266 4.81 -19.17 -6.36
C GLY A 266 4.38 -18.03 -5.45
N VAL A 267 3.11 -17.96 -5.03
CA VAL A 267 2.57 -16.82 -4.28
C VAL A 267 1.89 -17.25 -2.99
N VAL A 268 2.18 -16.52 -1.90
CA VAL A 268 1.41 -16.55 -0.65
C VAL A 268 0.84 -15.15 -0.41
N ARG A 269 -0.45 -15.04 -0.20
CA ARG A 269 -1.14 -13.76 0.02
C ARG A 269 -2.33 -13.90 0.98
N ALA A 270 -2.80 -12.80 1.53
CA ALA A 270 -4.06 -12.78 2.26
C ALA A 270 -5.24 -13.14 1.33
N ARG A 271 -6.33 -13.58 1.93
CA ARG A 271 -7.61 -13.73 1.23
C ARG A 271 -8.06 -12.36 0.70
N ARG A 272 -8.68 -12.35 -0.47
CA ARG A 272 -9.20 -11.11 -1.09
C ARG A 272 -10.60 -10.75 -0.61
N ASP A 273 -11.18 -11.59 0.23
CA ASP A 273 -12.49 -11.33 0.79
C ASP A 273 -12.48 -9.97 1.50
N THR A 274 -13.47 -9.17 1.23
CA THR A 274 -13.61 -7.86 1.86
C THR A 274 -14.70 -7.96 2.91
N PRO A 275 -14.34 -7.93 4.20
CA PRO A 275 -15.32 -7.84 5.25
C PRO A 275 -16.22 -6.63 5.02
N ARG A 276 -17.54 -6.79 5.17
CA ARG A 276 -18.46 -5.67 5.07
C ARG A 276 -18.49 -4.88 6.39
N ILE A 277 -17.32 -4.38 6.76
CA ILE A 277 -17.08 -3.69 8.03
C ILE A 277 -16.58 -2.28 7.72
N ARG A 278 -17.39 -1.30 8.09
CA ARG A 278 -17.03 0.11 8.11
C ARG A 278 -16.67 0.53 9.53
N THR A 279 -15.67 1.37 9.65
CA THR A 279 -15.24 1.92 10.94
C THR A 279 -14.78 3.36 10.79
N ARG A 280 -14.63 4.02 11.94
CA ARG A 280 -13.95 5.31 12.06
C ARG A 280 -12.56 5.08 12.65
N LEU A 281 -11.52 5.55 11.98
CA LEU A 281 -10.14 5.43 12.47
C LEU A 281 -9.99 6.18 13.81
N PRO A 282 -9.33 5.61 14.82
CA PRO A 282 -8.96 6.28 16.05
C PRO A 282 -8.07 7.52 15.83
N ASP A 283 -8.04 8.40 16.81
CA ASP A 283 -7.30 9.67 16.73
C ASP A 283 -5.79 9.48 16.55
N TRP A 284 -5.22 8.41 17.05
CA TRP A 284 -3.80 8.15 16.93
C TRP A 284 -3.33 7.95 15.49
N PHE A 285 -4.22 7.57 14.54
CA PHE A 285 -3.84 7.52 13.12
C PHE A 285 -3.38 8.89 12.57
N SER A 286 -3.85 10.01 13.12
CA SER A 286 -3.37 11.33 12.72
C SER A 286 -1.90 11.59 13.09
N GLY A 287 -1.41 10.87 14.07
CA GLY A 287 -0.03 10.91 14.54
C GLY A 287 0.85 9.76 14.01
N ALA A 288 0.25 8.78 13.32
CA ALA A 288 0.96 7.60 12.81
C ALA A 288 1.89 7.92 11.65
#